data_0c63b654242923bce69cdbe54fac7537
#
_entry.id   0c63b654242923bce69cdbe54fac7537
#
_cell.length_a   1.000
_cell.length_b   1.000
_cell.length_c   1.000
_cell.angle_alpha   90.00
_cell.angle_beta   90.00
_cell.angle_gamma   90.00
#
_symmetry.space_group_name_H-M   'P 1'
#
loop_
_entity.id
_entity.type
_entity.pdbx_description
1 polymer ?
#
loop_
_entity_poly.entity_id
_entity_poly.type
_entity_poly.pdbx_seq_one_letter_code
_entity_poly.pdbx_strand_id
1 'polypeptide(L)'
;MRNSFKAVTILGIAAMLATGCKKTADNTLNYKSALDTYYAAHPSCLWSQPMQFPVQVDASDAAKTSPYDALYDQGLLIRTSDEKKVFIVASKRVTNYDLSDKGRSTWTADTTQPGFGNFCYGHRTAQSIDSASPNSGQPGATTQVSYHFGFSGAPAWAQAAEVQNAFSQVKDDLANGSATATLIDTNNGWVVQAPASSHAVTGADGKIVE
;
A
#
# COMPACT_ATOMS: atom_id res chain seq x y z
N MET A 1 -83.94 4.21 36.13
CA MET A 1 -83.20 3.54 35.05
C MET A 1 -81.96 4.42 34.76
N ARG A 2 -80.78 3.96 35.16
CA ARG A 2 -79.52 4.77 35.18
C ARG A 2 -78.69 4.38 33.98
N ASN A 3 -78.51 5.28 33.07
CA ASN A 3 -77.61 5.12 31.92
C ASN A 3 -76.19 5.62 32.34
N SER A 4 -75.24 4.69 32.42
CA SER A 4 -73.84 4.99 32.67
C SER A 4 -73.15 5.19 31.32
N PHE A 5 -72.72 6.42 31.06
CA PHE A 5 -71.83 6.72 29.95
C PHE A 5 -70.39 6.36 30.38
N LYS A 6 -69.80 5.39 29.66
CA LYS A 6 -68.35 5.08 29.78
C LYS A 6 -67.57 5.98 28.87
N ALA A 7 -66.81 6.88 29.44
CA ALA A 7 -65.83 7.67 28.71
C ALA A 7 -64.61 6.78 28.34
N VAL A 8 -64.33 6.66 27.08
CA VAL A 8 -63.14 6.00 26.55
C VAL A 8 -62.08 7.06 26.35
N THR A 9 -61.08 7.03 27.22
CA THR A 9 -59.87 7.90 27.12
C THR A 9 -58.90 7.24 26.13
N ILE A 10 -58.74 7.81 24.96
CA ILE A 10 -57.71 7.40 23.97
C ILE A 10 -56.39 8.05 24.37
N LEU A 11 -55.49 7.26 24.94
CA LEU A 11 -54.12 7.67 25.24
C LEU A 11 -53.32 7.62 23.91
N GLY A 12 -53.08 8.76 23.31
CA GLY A 12 -52.23 8.90 22.16
C GLY A 12 -50.76 8.69 22.56
N ILE A 13 -50.17 7.56 22.19
CA ILE A 13 -48.71 7.33 22.31
C ILE A 13 -48.03 8.06 21.16
N ALA A 14 -47.50 9.23 21.42
CA ALA A 14 -46.57 9.91 20.51
C ALA A 14 -45.22 9.14 20.55
N ALA A 15 -45.01 8.27 19.56
CA ALA A 15 -43.75 7.64 19.29
C ALA A 15 -42.79 8.73 18.75
N MET A 16 -42.00 9.33 19.61
CA MET A 16 -40.86 10.13 19.22
C MET A 16 -39.85 9.18 18.57
N LEU A 17 -39.82 9.17 17.23
CA LEU A 17 -38.70 8.65 16.45
C LEU A 17 -37.50 9.57 16.71
N ALA A 18 -36.75 9.28 17.75
CA ALA A 18 -35.40 9.80 17.92
C ALA A 18 -34.54 9.18 16.79
N THR A 19 -34.59 9.81 15.61
CA THR A 19 -33.53 9.63 14.64
C THR A 19 -32.25 10.22 15.25
N GLY A 20 -31.62 9.43 16.11
CA GLY A 20 -30.29 9.71 16.57
C GLY A 20 -29.38 9.67 15.35
N CYS A 21 -29.09 10.85 14.79
CA CYS A 21 -27.87 11.02 14.03
C CYS A 21 -26.75 10.49 14.93
N LYS A 22 -26.26 9.28 14.66
CA LYS A 22 -24.98 8.86 15.19
C LYS A 22 -23.98 9.86 14.64
N LYS A 23 -23.66 10.92 15.43
CA LYS A 23 -22.41 11.65 15.22
C LYS A 23 -21.36 10.55 15.21
N THR A 24 -20.80 10.29 14.02
CA THR A 24 -19.62 9.46 13.92
C THR A 24 -18.61 10.18 14.80
N ALA A 25 -18.39 9.66 16.01
CA ALA A 25 -17.48 10.30 16.93
C ALA A 25 -16.14 10.37 16.21
N ASP A 26 -15.61 11.59 16.04
CA ASP A 26 -14.25 11.82 15.58
C ASP A 26 -13.33 11.18 16.62
N ASN A 27 -13.15 9.88 16.48
CA ASN A 27 -12.29 9.15 17.36
C ASN A 27 -11.08 8.63 16.57
N THR A 28 -9.96 8.69 17.23
CA THR A 28 -8.66 8.24 16.72
C THR A 28 -8.70 6.79 16.24
N LEU A 29 -9.60 5.96 16.78
CA LEU A 29 -9.76 4.55 16.40
C LEU A 29 -10.35 4.40 14.99
N ASN A 30 -11.35 5.22 14.63
CA ASN A 30 -11.96 5.16 13.31
C ASN A 30 -10.99 5.64 12.23
N TYR A 31 -10.24 6.71 12.49
CA TYR A 31 -9.20 7.20 11.56
C TYR A 31 -8.09 6.17 11.39
N LYS A 32 -7.62 5.61 12.51
CA LYS A 32 -6.62 4.53 12.47
C LYS A 32 -7.12 3.33 11.66
N SER A 33 -8.34 2.87 11.88
CA SER A 33 -8.93 1.76 11.13
C SER A 33 -9.03 2.04 9.63
N ALA A 34 -9.40 3.26 9.25
CA ALA A 34 -9.44 3.67 7.84
C ALA A 34 -8.06 3.63 7.18
N LEU A 35 -7.03 4.13 7.88
CA LEU A 35 -5.64 4.10 7.41
C LEU A 35 -5.13 2.66 7.28
N ASP A 36 -5.33 1.83 8.31
CA ASP A 36 -4.87 0.44 8.29
C ASP A 36 -5.56 -0.37 7.17
N THR A 37 -6.87 -0.16 6.97
CA THR A 37 -7.62 -0.79 5.87
C THR A 37 -7.07 -0.37 4.51
N TYR A 38 -6.78 0.92 4.34
CA TYR A 38 -6.21 1.44 3.10
C TYR A 38 -4.85 0.81 2.81
N TYR A 39 -3.93 0.84 3.76
CA TYR A 39 -2.57 0.34 3.56
C TYR A 39 -2.52 -1.18 3.40
N ALA A 40 -3.38 -1.92 4.07
CA ALA A 40 -3.49 -3.37 3.86
C ALA A 40 -3.95 -3.72 2.43
N ALA A 41 -4.78 -2.86 1.81
CA ALA A 41 -5.21 -3.02 0.42
C ALA A 41 -4.16 -2.50 -0.60
N HIS A 42 -3.15 -1.74 -0.15
CA HIS A 42 -2.12 -1.12 -0.99
C HIS A 42 -0.72 -1.46 -0.44
N PRO A 43 -0.27 -2.71 -0.59
CA PRO A 43 1.03 -3.13 -0.08
C PRO A 43 2.18 -2.42 -0.81
N SER A 44 3.28 -2.22 -0.10
CA SER A 44 4.54 -1.72 -0.67
C SER A 44 5.21 -2.81 -1.49
N CYS A 45 5.67 -2.45 -2.70
CA CYS A 45 6.32 -3.37 -3.62
C CYS A 45 7.62 -2.75 -4.16
N LEU A 46 8.55 -3.60 -4.67
CA LEU A 46 9.89 -3.15 -5.10
C LEU A 46 9.87 -2.20 -6.29
N TRP A 47 8.98 -2.40 -7.25
CA TRP A 47 8.89 -1.55 -8.43
C TRP A 47 7.56 -0.81 -8.46
N SER A 48 7.58 0.41 -8.95
CA SER A 48 6.38 1.24 -9.12
C SER A 48 5.43 0.71 -10.20
N GLN A 49 5.95 -0.09 -11.12
CA GLN A 49 5.20 -0.77 -12.18
C GLN A 49 5.45 -2.27 -12.10
N PRO A 50 4.48 -3.10 -12.48
CA PRO A 50 4.70 -4.53 -12.59
C PRO A 50 5.84 -4.86 -13.54
N MET A 51 6.65 -5.85 -13.17
CA MET A 51 7.79 -6.34 -13.95
C MET A 51 7.48 -7.70 -14.55
N GLN A 52 8.22 -8.08 -15.59
CA GLN A 52 8.17 -9.42 -16.17
C GLN A 52 9.56 -10.04 -16.17
N PHE A 53 9.65 -11.29 -15.80
CA PHE A 53 10.86 -12.10 -15.89
C PHE A 53 10.75 -13.11 -17.05
N PRO A 54 11.88 -13.50 -17.69
CA PRO A 54 13.27 -13.15 -17.37
C PRO A 54 13.66 -11.72 -17.80
N VAL A 55 14.63 -11.12 -17.08
CA VAL A 55 15.24 -9.82 -17.40
C VAL A 55 16.68 -10.04 -17.80
N GLN A 56 17.12 -9.35 -18.87
CA GLN A 56 18.51 -9.36 -19.35
C GLN A 56 19.15 -8.00 -19.10
N VAL A 57 20.30 -8.00 -18.46
CA VAL A 57 21.03 -6.78 -18.08
C VAL A 57 22.48 -6.87 -18.59
N ASP A 58 23.06 -5.73 -18.97
CA ASP A 58 24.49 -5.64 -19.26
C ASP A 58 25.32 -5.99 -18.01
N ALA A 59 26.16 -7.03 -18.13
CA ALA A 59 27.00 -7.49 -17.01
C ALA A 59 28.04 -6.47 -16.56
N SER A 60 28.37 -5.46 -17.38
CA SER A 60 29.33 -4.40 -17.04
C SER A 60 28.67 -3.22 -16.32
N ASP A 61 27.33 -3.13 -16.27
CA ASP A 61 26.59 -2.05 -15.65
C ASP A 61 26.17 -2.43 -14.22
N ALA A 62 27.05 -2.19 -13.27
CA ALA A 62 26.84 -2.53 -11.86
C ALA A 62 25.58 -1.83 -11.27
N ALA A 63 25.22 -0.64 -11.75
CA ALA A 63 24.03 0.05 -11.25
C ALA A 63 22.73 -0.66 -11.68
N LYS A 64 22.74 -1.28 -12.87
CA LYS A 64 21.59 -2.04 -13.36
C LYS A 64 21.54 -3.46 -12.82
N THR A 65 22.70 -4.10 -12.56
CA THR A 65 22.72 -5.46 -12.01
C THR A 65 22.44 -5.50 -10.51
N SER A 66 22.87 -4.47 -9.74
CA SER A 66 22.77 -4.42 -8.27
C SER A 66 21.37 -4.75 -7.71
N PRO A 67 20.25 -4.23 -8.23
CA PRO A 67 18.92 -4.58 -7.72
C PRO A 67 18.61 -6.08 -7.88
N TYR A 68 18.98 -6.66 -9.02
CA TYR A 68 18.74 -8.07 -9.29
C TYR A 68 19.71 -8.98 -8.55
N ASP A 69 20.96 -8.55 -8.37
CA ASP A 69 21.97 -9.28 -7.59
C ASP A 69 21.54 -9.36 -6.11
N ALA A 70 21.01 -8.27 -5.54
CA ALA A 70 20.47 -8.28 -4.18
C ALA A 70 19.31 -9.30 -4.03
N LEU A 71 18.44 -9.42 -5.03
CA LEU A 71 17.36 -10.40 -5.00
C LEU A 71 17.86 -11.83 -5.26
N TYR A 72 18.91 -11.99 -6.06
CA TYR A 72 19.59 -13.27 -6.25
C TYR A 72 20.23 -13.74 -4.94
N ASP A 73 20.92 -12.88 -4.21
CA ASP A 73 21.55 -13.19 -2.93
C ASP A 73 20.52 -13.60 -1.86
N GLN A 74 19.30 -13.07 -1.96
CA GLN A 74 18.17 -13.49 -1.14
C GLN A 74 17.47 -14.76 -1.65
N GLY A 75 17.96 -15.34 -2.76
CA GLY A 75 17.40 -16.54 -3.36
C GLY A 75 16.04 -16.35 -4.04
N LEU A 76 15.63 -15.11 -4.31
CA LEU A 76 14.40 -14.82 -5.05
C LEU A 76 14.58 -14.95 -6.56
N LEU A 77 15.79 -14.71 -7.04
CA LEU A 77 16.15 -14.88 -8.45
C LEU A 77 17.21 -15.97 -8.63
N ILE A 78 17.26 -16.49 -9.82
CA ILE A 78 18.40 -17.23 -10.37
C ILE A 78 19.07 -16.34 -11.41
N ARG A 79 20.38 -16.53 -11.64
CA ARG A 79 21.10 -15.77 -12.66
C ARG A 79 21.97 -16.69 -13.52
N THR A 80 22.08 -16.36 -14.80
CA THR A 80 22.96 -17.00 -15.77
C THR A 80 23.67 -15.94 -16.58
N SER A 81 24.95 -16.20 -16.93
CA SER A 81 25.71 -15.32 -17.80
C SER A 81 25.65 -15.81 -19.23
N ASP A 82 25.55 -14.88 -20.17
CA ASP A 82 25.52 -15.16 -21.61
C ASP A 82 26.30 -14.10 -22.39
N GLU A 83 26.60 -14.37 -23.67
CA GLU A 83 27.21 -13.43 -24.58
C GLU A 83 26.24 -13.07 -25.70
N LYS A 84 25.86 -11.81 -25.78
CA LYS A 84 25.03 -11.26 -26.86
C LYS A 84 25.90 -10.69 -27.95
N LYS A 85 25.76 -11.20 -29.16
CA LYS A 85 26.39 -10.60 -30.36
C LYS A 85 25.73 -9.26 -30.66
N VAL A 86 26.55 -8.20 -30.68
CA VAL A 86 26.05 -6.83 -30.95
C VAL A 86 26.34 -6.45 -32.41
N PHE A 87 27.48 -6.92 -32.93
CA PHE A 87 27.91 -6.79 -34.35
C PHE A 87 28.65 -8.06 -34.80
N ILE A 88 29.00 -8.13 -36.08
CA ILE A 88 29.69 -9.30 -36.68
C ILE A 88 30.98 -9.67 -35.90
N VAL A 89 31.65 -8.69 -35.28
CA VAL A 89 32.96 -8.85 -34.58
C VAL A 89 32.92 -8.42 -33.09
N ALA A 90 31.77 -8.07 -32.53
CA ALA A 90 31.64 -7.63 -31.15
C ALA A 90 30.59 -8.45 -30.42
N SER A 91 30.95 -8.91 -29.21
CA SER A 91 30.00 -9.52 -28.24
C SER A 91 29.98 -8.70 -26.97
N LYS A 92 28.84 -8.70 -26.32
CA LYS A 92 28.62 -8.06 -25.03
C LYS A 92 28.19 -9.12 -24.01
N ARG A 93 28.84 -9.11 -22.86
CA ARG A 93 28.46 -10.01 -21.78
C ARG A 93 27.18 -9.48 -21.13
N VAL A 94 26.20 -10.35 -20.98
CA VAL A 94 24.92 -10.05 -20.36
C VAL A 94 24.65 -11.02 -19.22
N THR A 95 23.89 -10.58 -18.23
CA THR A 95 23.37 -11.42 -17.15
C THR A 95 21.86 -11.53 -17.33
N ASN A 96 21.36 -12.75 -17.34
CA ASN A 96 19.92 -13.04 -17.34
C ASN A 96 19.50 -13.39 -15.93
N TYR A 97 18.42 -12.77 -15.47
CA TYR A 97 17.78 -13.04 -14.17
C TYR A 97 16.40 -13.59 -14.41
N ASP A 98 16.04 -14.66 -13.70
CA ASP A 98 14.70 -15.25 -13.73
C ASP A 98 14.25 -15.59 -12.31
N LEU A 99 12.96 -15.81 -12.13
CA LEU A 99 12.41 -16.20 -10.83
C LEU A 99 12.91 -17.57 -10.40
N SER A 100 13.43 -17.68 -9.18
CA SER A 100 13.67 -18.96 -8.51
C SER A 100 12.34 -19.59 -8.07
N ASP A 101 12.37 -20.81 -7.52
CA ASP A 101 11.17 -21.39 -6.90
C ASP A 101 10.67 -20.58 -5.70
N LYS A 102 11.60 -20.06 -4.87
CA LYS A 102 11.29 -19.13 -3.80
C LYS A 102 10.74 -17.82 -4.35
N GLY A 103 11.34 -17.31 -5.42
CA GLY A 103 10.85 -16.12 -6.10
C GLY A 103 9.43 -16.28 -6.61
N ARG A 104 9.13 -17.37 -7.30
CA ARG A 104 7.77 -17.69 -7.80
C ARG A 104 6.73 -17.76 -6.67
N SER A 105 7.09 -18.34 -5.53
CA SER A 105 6.18 -18.41 -4.37
C SER A 105 5.99 -17.08 -3.65
N THR A 106 6.91 -16.12 -3.81
CA THR A 106 6.87 -14.78 -3.22
C THR A 106 6.28 -13.73 -4.18
N TRP A 107 6.24 -14.07 -5.47
CA TRP A 107 5.79 -13.16 -6.54
C TRP A 107 4.31 -12.85 -6.45
N THR A 108 3.96 -11.57 -6.38
CA THR A 108 2.59 -11.09 -6.48
C THR A 108 2.29 -10.82 -7.95
N ALA A 109 1.52 -11.71 -8.58
CA ALA A 109 1.12 -11.55 -9.98
C ALA A 109 0.21 -10.34 -10.16
N ASP A 110 0.39 -9.61 -11.25
CA ASP A 110 -0.53 -8.55 -11.65
C ASP A 110 -1.81 -9.17 -12.24
N THR A 111 -2.96 -8.73 -11.73
CA THR A 111 -4.26 -9.27 -12.17
C THR A 111 -4.71 -8.73 -13.53
N THR A 112 -4.11 -7.65 -14.00
CA THR A 112 -4.47 -6.97 -15.24
C THR A 112 -3.50 -7.26 -16.38
N GLN A 113 -2.25 -7.68 -16.06
CA GLN A 113 -1.19 -7.94 -17.03
C GLN A 113 -0.62 -9.35 -16.81
N PRO A 114 -1.12 -10.36 -17.53
CA PRO A 114 -0.62 -11.74 -17.42
C PRO A 114 0.90 -11.84 -17.64
N GLY A 115 1.58 -12.54 -16.75
CA GLY A 115 3.05 -12.70 -16.79
C GLY A 115 3.83 -11.59 -16.11
N PHE A 116 3.18 -10.49 -15.73
CA PHE A 116 3.75 -9.41 -14.95
C PHE A 116 3.43 -9.57 -13.46
N GLY A 117 4.18 -8.88 -12.61
CA GLY A 117 3.95 -8.87 -11.16
C GLY A 117 5.03 -8.08 -10.43
N ASN A 118 5.12 -8.27 -9.11
CA ASN A 118 6.04 -7.54 -8.26
C ASN A 118 6.42 -8.37 -7.03
N PHE A 119 7.51 -8.03 -6.36
CA PHE A 119 7.81 -8.48 -5.01
C PHE A 119 7.27 -7.46 -4.02
N CYS A 120 6.13 -7.77 -3.40
CA CYS A 120 5.53 -6.95 -2.37
C CYS A 120 6.00 -7.41 -0.99
N TYR A 121 6.34 -6.45 -0.11
CA TYR A 121 7.09 -6.74 1.11
C TYR A 121 6.39 -6.30 2.39
N GLY A 122 5.11 -5.97 2.35
CA GLY A 122 4.30 -5.59 3.50
C GLY A 122 3.59 -4.25 3.30
N HIS A 123 3.15 -3.63 4.39
CA HIS A 123 2.38 -2.40 4.34
C HIS A 123 2.59 -1.55 5.59
N ARG A 124 2.31 -0.25 5.48
CA ARG A 124 2.29 0.67 6.62
C ARG A 124 1.10 0.37 7.53
N THR A 125 1.28 0.60 8.83
CA THR A 125 0.22 0.55 9.83
C THR A 125 0.24 1.83 10.66
N ALA A 126 -0.91 2.44 10.90
CA ALA A 126 -1.00 3.59 11.78
C ALA A 126 -0.78 3.16 13.24
N GLN A 127 0.19 3.74 13.90
CA GLN A 127 0.50 3.48 15.31
C GLN A 127 -0.32 4.40 16.21
N SER A 128 -0.29 5.71 15.94
CA SER A 128 -1.05 6.73 16.66
C SER A 128 -1.58 7.80 15.72
N ILE A 129 -2.67 8.41 16.10
CA ILE A 129 -3.19 9.62 15.47
C ILE A 129 -2.77 10.80 16.34
N ASP A 130 -2.04 11.75 15.77
CA ASP A 130 -1.52 12.92 16.49
C ASP A 130 -2.53 14.06 16.49
N SER A 131 -3.16 14.30 15.35
CA SER A 131 -4.19 15.32 15.21
C SER A 131 -5.13 15.03 14.04
N ALA A 132 -6.31 15.64 14.10
CA ALA A 132 -7.26 15.66 13.00
C ALA A 132 -7.84 17.07 12.86
N SER A 133 -8.01 17.56 11.62
CA SER A 133 -8.66 18.83 11.39
C SER A 133 -10.16 18.74 11.73
N PRO A 134 -10.79 19.83 12.24
CA PRO A 134 -12.22 19.85 12.47
C PRO A 134 -13.01 19.54 11.19
N ASN A 135 -14.12 18.80 11.33
CA ASN A 135 -15.03 18.47 10.23
C ASN A 135 -16.48 18.66 10.66
N SER A 136 -17.43 18.59 9.71
CA SER A 136 -18.85 18.81 10.00
C SER A 136 -19.55 17.61 10.64
N GLY A 137 -18.91 16.43 10.66
CA GLY A 137 -19.53 15.18 11.13
C GLY A 137 -20.71 14.75 10.28
N GLN A 138 -20.76 15.13 9.01
CA GLN A 138 -21.78 14.75 8.05
C GLN A 138 -21.14 13.87 6.96
N PRO A 139 -21.88 12.94 6.38
CA PRO A 139 -21.41 12.18 5.22
C PRO A 139 -20.91 13.12 4.10
N GLY A 140 -19.73 12.81 3.54
CA GLY A 140 -19.04 13.66 2.58
C GLY A 140 -18.08 14.68 3.20
N ALA A 141 -18.08 14.86 4.53
CA ALA A 141 -17.09 15.70 5.20
C ALA A 141 -15.69 15.10 5.06
N THR A 142 -14.71 15.98 4.94
CA THR A 142 -13.28 15.57 4.89
C THR A 142 -12.56 16.02 6.15
N THR A 143 -11.54 15.27 6.55
CA THR A 143 -10.61 15.64 7.61
C THR A 143 -9.19 15.32 7.18
N GLN A 144 -8.25 16.18 7.54
CA GLN A 144 -6.83 15.90 7.41
C GLN A 144 -6.32 15.34 8.73
N VAL A 145 -5.73 14.16 8.67
CA VAL A 145 -5.22 13.43 9.84
C VAL A 145 -3.70 13.38 9.77
N SER A 146 -3.03 13.81 10.85
CA SER A 146 -1.60 13.58 11.05
C SER A 146 -1.42 12.37 11.95
N TYR A 147 -0.50 11.48 11.58
CA TYR A 147 -0.34 10.20 12.29
C TYR A 147 1.11 9.70 12.24
N HIS A 148 1.47 8.91 13.23
CA HIS A 148 2.68 8.10 13.20
C HIS A 148 2.37 6.73 12.61
N PHE A 149 3.31 6.21 11.82
CA PHE A 149 3.20 4.90 11.22
C PHE A 149 4.43 4.04 11.51
N GLY A 150 4.22 2.74 11.51
CA GLY A 150 5.24 1.71 11.42
C GLY A 150 4.98 0.83 10.21
N PHE A 151 5.76 -0.21 10.05
CA PHE A 151 5.65 -1.15 8.94
C PHE A 151 5.34 -2.56 9.44
N SER A 152 4.48 -3.28 8.74
CA SER A 152 4.04 -4.62 9.09
C SER A 152 4.20 -5.60 7.92
N GLY A 153 4.50 -6.86 8.24
CA GLY A 153 4.56 -7.93 7.26
C GLY A 153 5.87 -8.01 6.47
N ALA A 154 6.92 -7.25 6.88
CA ALA A 154 8.20 -7.26 6.17
C ALA A 154 8.87 -8.65 6.26
N PRO A 155 9.07 -9.37 5.14
CA PRO A 155 9.77 -10.64 5.13
C PRO A 155 11.27 -10.45 5.32
N ALA A 156 11.97 -11.50 5.72
CA ALA A 156 13.40 -11.44 5.98
C ALA A 156 14.23 -10.93 4.79
N TRP A 157 13.85 -11.29 3.58
CA TRP A 157 14.55 -10.83 2.37
C TRP A 157 14.48 -9.30 2.18
N ALA A 158 13.37 -8.66 2.54
CA ALA A 158 13.24 -7.20 2.44
C ALA A 158 14.01 -6.47 3.55
N GLN A 159 14.28 -7.15 4.67
CA GLN A 159 15.07 -6.62 5.78
C GLN A 159 16.57 -6.77 5.57
N ALA A 160 17.01 -7.50 4.54
CA ALA A 160 18.41 -7.69 4.22
C ALA A 160 19.07 -6.37 3.76
N ALA A 161 20.28 -6.11 4.25
CA ALA A 161 20.98 -4.84 4.00
C ALA A 161 21.22 -4.58 2.51
N GLU A 162 21.55 -5.61 1.74
CA GLU A 162 21.78 -5.52 0.30
C GLU A 162 20.51 -5.13 -0.45
N VAL A 163 19.33 -5.60 -0.02
CA VAL A 163 18.03 -5.22 -0.62
C VAL A 163 17.71 -3.77 -0.27
N GLN A 164 17.89 -3.36 0.98
CA GLN A 164 17.67 -1.97 1.40
C GLN A 164 18.63 -0.98 0.73
N ASN A 165 19.86 -1.40 0.42
CA ASN A 165 20.84 -0.59 -0.29
C ASN A 165 20.50 -0.49 -1.79
N ALA A 166 20.00 -1.57 -2.38
CA ALA A 166 19.61 -1.61 -3.79
C ALA A 166 18.26 -0.92 -4.06
N PHE A 167 17.36 -0.94 -3.07
CA PHE A 167 16.02 -0.36 -3.13
C PHE A 167 15.81 0.58 -1.93
N SER A 168 16.23 1.84 -2.07
CA SER A 168 16.17 2.82 -0.97
C SER A 168 14.78 2.99 -0.38
N GLN A 169 13.72 2.87 -1.19
CA GLN A 169 12.33 2.94 -0.72
C GLN A 169 11.99 1.84 0.30
N VAL A 170 12.62 0.66 0.21
CA VAL A 170 12.43 -0.41 1.21
C VAL A 170 12.94 0.03 2.57
N LYS A 171 14.11 0.64 2.61
CA LYS A 171 14.68 1.19 3.84
C LYS A 171 13.79 2.28 4.44
N ASP A 172 13.29 3.18 3.59
CA ASP A 172 12.43 4.30 4.02
C ASP A 172 11.07 3.80 4.51
N ASP A 173 10.49 2.79 3.84
CA ASP A 173 9.22 2.20 4.26
C ASP A 173 9.33 1.42 5.58
N LEU A 174 10.44 0.71 5.80
CA LEU A 174 10.67 -0.04 7.03
C LEU A 174 10.93 0.87 8.24
N ALA A 175 11.30 2.12 8.02
CA ALA A 175 11.48 3.10 9.08
C ALA A 175 10.13 3.56 9.63
N ASN A 176 10.07 3.76 10.96
CA ASN A 176 8.94 4.45 11.56
C ASN A 176 8.97 5.93 11.16
N GLY A 177 7.79 6.52 10.96
CA GLY A 177 7.70 7.90 10.54
C GLY A 177 6.36 8.54 10.83
N SER A 178 6.21 9.77 10.36
CA SER A 178 4.96 10.54 10.44
C SER A 178 4.47 10.87 9.04
N ALA A 179 3.16 10.92 8.88
CA ALA A 179 2.53 11.28 7.62
C ALA A 179 1.20 12.00 7.86
N THR A 180 0.64 12.57 6.80
CA THR A 180 -0.70 13.11 6.78
C THR A 180 -1.54 12.39 5.72
N ALA A 181 -2.83 12.25 5.99
CA ALA A 181 -3.78 11.70 5.03
C ALA A 181 -5.09 12.50 5.07
N THR A 182 -5.75 12.61 3.93
CA THR A 182 -7.12 13.13 3.86
C THR A 182 -8.10 11.97 3.90
N LEU A 183 -9.01 12.00 4.86
CA LEU A 183 -10.09 11.02 4.98
C LEU A 183 -11.42 11.69 4.64
N ILE A 184 -12.33 10.92 4.06
CA ILE A 184 -13.70 11.33 3.80
C ILE A 184 -14.65 10.45 4.64
N ASP A 185 -15.62 11.09 5.28
CA ASP A 185 -16.70 10.39 5.98
C ASP A 185 -17.69 9.86 4.94
N THR A 186 -18.00 8.58 5.05
CA THR A 186 -18.98 7.90 4.20
C THR A 186 -20.08 7.29 5.06
N ASN A 187 -21.16 6.84 4.44
CA ASN A 187 -22.22 6.13 5.16
C ASN A 187 -21.71 4.86 5.88
N ASN A 188 -20.55 4.34 5.46
CA ASN A 188 -19.92 3.14 6.00
C ASN A 188 -18.71 3.44 6.91
N GLY A 189 -18.46 4.71 7.22
CA GLY A 189 -17.33 5.17 8.02
C GLY A 189 -16.27 5.91 7.21
N TRP A 190 -15.14 6.17 7.84
CA TRP A 190 -14.04 6.92 7.23
C TRP A 190 -13.26 6.06 6.23
N VAL A 191 -12.91 6.67 5.10
CA VAL A 191 -12.02 6.06 4.09
C VAL A 191 -10.94 7.06 3.69
N VAL A 192 -9.78 6.59 3.28
CA VAL A 192 -8.72 7.45 2.73
C VAL A 192 -9.17 7.94 1.35
N GLN A 193 -9.30 9.24 1.17
CA GLN A 193 -9.75 9.86 -0.07
C GLN A 193 -8.70 9.77 -1.18
N ALA A 194 -7.47 10.04 -0.83
CA ALA A 194 -6.30 9.84 -1.68
C ALA A 194 -5.09 9.67 -0.74
N PRO A 195 -4.05 8.94 -1.10
CA PRO A 195 -2.83 9.00 -0.35
C PRO A 195 -2.37 10.46 -0.39
N ALA A 196 -2.25 11.09 0.78
CA ALA A 196 -1.42 12.28 0.86
C ALA A 196 -0.07 11.82 0.29
N SER A 197 0.42 12.56 -0.71
CA SER A 197 1.65 12.23 -1.41
C SER A 197 2.72 11.80 -0.41
N SER A 198 2.77 10.49 -0.16
CA SER A 198 3.93 9.90 0.45
C SER A 198 5.05 10.21 -0.50
N HIS A 199 5.97 11.02 -0.10
CA HIS A 199 7.20 11.41 -0.80
C HIS A 199 7.14 11.09 -2.28
N ALA A 200 7.11 12.11 -3.13
CA ALA A 200 7.54 11.90 -4.50
C ALA A 200 8.90 11.21 -4.39
N VAL A 201 8.90 9.88 -4.50
CA VAL A 201 10.10 9.15 -4.77
C VAL A 201 10.54 9.73 -6.09
N THR A 202 11.56 10.59 -6.05
CA THR A 202 12.36 10.88 -7.23
C THR A 202 12.94 9.53 -7.62
N GLY A 203 12.08 8.76 -8.32
CA GLY A 203 12.48 7.53 -8.96
C GLY A 203 13.58 7.91 -9.91
N ALA A 204 14.70 7.25 -9.78
CA ALA A 204 15.67 7.21 -10.85
C ALA A 204 14.89 6.88 -12.12
N ASP A 205 14.85 7.83 -13.06
CA ASP A 205 14.16 7.70 -14.32
C ASP A 205 14.64 6.46 -15.05
N GLY A 206 13.89 5.37 -14.93
CA GLY A 206 14.03 4.18 -15.75
C GLY A 206 13.58 4.49 -17.17
N LYS A 207 14.32 5.34 -17.88
CA LYS A 207 14.21 5.39 -19.35
C LYS A 207 14.70 4.07 -19.89
N ILE A 208 13.76 3.27 -20.37
CA ILE A 208 14.02 2.20 -21.32
C ILE A 208 14.63 2.89 -22.55
N VAL A 209 15.90 2.68 -22.78
CA VAL A 209 16.54 3.04 -24.04
C VAL A 209 16.36 1.83 -24.95
N GLU A 210 15.57 2.02 -26.02
CA GLU A 210 15.45 1.07 -27.11
C GLU A 210 16.80 0.68 -27.74
#